data_c48ebaa5269053a46e9fcd82334345f9
#
_entry.id   c48ebaa5269053a46e9fcd82334345f9
#
_cell.length_a   1.000
_cell.length_b   1.000
_cell.length_c   1.000
_cell.angle_alpha   90.00
_cell.angle_beta   90.00
_cell.angle_gamma   90.00
#
_symmetry.space_group_name_H-M   'P 1'
#
loop_
_entity.id
_entity.type
_entity.pdbx_description
1 polymer ?
#
loop_
_entity_poly.entity_id
_entity_poly.type
_entity_poly.pdbx_seq_one_letter_code
_entity_poly.pdbx_strand_id
1 'polypeptide(L)'
;MKVIISVFIFVSGIITSAAQIVNPVEKFALPVNLSESSGAIFFNNRLITHNDSGGENKLFELDTLSGLVTRTITISNAINIDWEDLAQDDTSIYIGDIGNNVNGNRTDLKIYKISKSDYLSSETINAQTIAFSYSDQTDFTTATANNTEWDSEAIVSFDAGNLILFSKNWIDGTTIAYLIPKTLGTYVISPMPTTLNSGGLISGGTYNPLTEKLFLVGYTNLLQPFIWRSEGFNGNDIFSGSNTQTLLSSFGFEQTEGITYVNENRYFITSESFTQSIFSDYAKLIAFSTNDISLDIREEVEVDNILWYPNPVNDFLHIENIIVDSVEIYDTKLMKLYTGKSSSVDMSSFKQGIYIVIINKKEGFPIIKKIIKN
;
A
#
# COMPACT_ATOMS: atom_id res chain seq x y z
N MET A 1 -58.95 -26.57 -17.02
CA MET A 1 -57.79 -26.69 -16.13
C MET A 1 -56.81 -25.58 -16.55
N LYS A 2 -56.78 -24.46 -15.81
CA LYS A 2 -55.87 -23.34 -16.08
C LYS A 2 -54.59 -23.54 -15.27
N VAL A 3 -53.47 -23.72 -15.98
CA VAL A 3 -52.15 -23.80 -15.36
C VAL A 3 -51.65 -22.36 -15.14
N ILE A 4 -51.47 -21.95 -13.88
CA ILE A 4 -50.88 -20.69 -13.52
C ILE A 4 -49.37 -20.96 -13.37
N ILE A 5 -48.54 -20.42 -14.28
CA ILE A 5 -47.09 -20.43 -14.19
C ILE A 5 -46.69 -19.18 -13.39
N SER A 6 -46.27 -19.37 -12.13
CA SER A 6 -45.66 -18.32 -11.34
C SER A 6 -44.20 -18.19 -11.74
N VAL A 7 -43.84 -17.08 -12.37
CA VAL A 7 -42.45 -16.70 -12.65
C VAL A 7 -41.91 -16.02 -11.42
N PHE A 8 -40.99 -16.68 -10.71
CA PHE A 8 -40.19 -16.07 -9.66
C PHE A 8 -39.02 -15.28 -10.30
N ILE A 9 -39.12 -13.97 -10.30
CA ILE A 9 -37.97 -13.10 -10.65
C ILE A 9 -37.09 -13.01 -9.43
N PHE A 10 -35.94 -13.68 -9.47
CA PHE A 10 -34.85 -13.46 -8.53
C PHE A 10 -34.16 -12.12 -8.88
N VAL A 11 -34.51 -11.08 -8.18
CA VAL A 11 -33.70 -9.85 -8.19
C VAL A 11 -32.48 -10.09 -7.28
N SER A 12 -31.37 -10.49 -7.89
CA SER A 12 -30.08 -10.44 -7.20
C SER A 12 -29.69 -8.97 -7.03
N GLY A 13 -29.96 -8.43 -5.84
CA GLY A 13 -29.42 -7.13 -5.45
C GLY A 13 -27.89 -7.27 -5.39
N ILE A 14 -27.19 -6.64 -6.35
CA ILE A 14 -25.75 -6.39 -6.23
C ILE A 14 -25.63 -5.39 -5.10
N ILE A 15 -25.26 -5.87 -3.90
CA ILE A 15 -24.82 -4.99 -2.81
C ILE A 15 -23.42 -4.53 -3.24
N THR A 16 -23.35 -3.38 -3.90
CA THR A 16 -22.08 -2.66 -4.05
C THR A 16 -21.70 -2.19 -2.64
N SER A 17 -20.86 -2.95 -1.96
CA SER A 17 -20.18 -2.44 -0.77
C SER A 17 -19.32 -1.26 -1.23
N ALA A 18 -19.77 -0.04 -0.92
CA ALA A 18 -18.96 1.13 -1.13
C ALA A 18 -17.64 0.92 -0.36
N ALA A 19 -16.53 1.11 -1.02
CA ALA A 19 -15.21 1.03 -0.44
C ALA A 19 -15.13 2.01 0.74
N GLN A 20 -15.15 1.51 1.94
CA GLN A 20 -15.24 2.34 3.13
C GLN A 20 -13.84 2.57 3.70
N ILE A 21 -13.40 3.82 3.70
CA ILE A 21 -12.30 4.29 4.54
C ILE A 21 -12.85 4.38 5.97
N VAL A 22 -12.24 3.64 6.89
CA VAL A 22 -12.73 3.48 8.25
C VAL A 22 -11.76 4.11 9.23
N ASN A 23 -12.30 4.91 10.15
CA ASN A 23 -11.58 5.49 11.28
C ASN A 23 -10.25 6.19 10.91
N PRO A 24 -10.23 7.17 10.00
CA PRO A 24 -9.04 7.98 9.82
C PRO A 24 -8.74 8.75 11.11
N VAL A 25 -7.53 8.59 11.65
CA VAL A 25 -7.12 9.17 12.94
C VAL A 25 -5.67 9.63 12.89
N GLU A 26 -5.42 10.82 13.43
CA GLU A 26 -4.05 11.27 13.69
C GLU A 26 -3.39 10.39 14.74
N LYS A 27 -2.17 9.95 14.46
CA LYS A 27 -1.35 9.16 15.37
C LYS A 27 -0.48 10.05 16.23
N PHE A 28 0.26 10.96 15.60
CA PHE A 28 1.16 11.92 16.24
C PHE A 28 1.67 12.94 15.21
N ALA A 29 2.17 14.07 15.73
CA ALA A 29 2.94 15.03 14.94
C ALA A 29 4.30 14.43 14.55
N LEU A 30 4.71 14.62 13.29
CA LEU A 30 6.04 14.22 12.86
C LEU A 30 7.12 15.10 13.53
N PRO A 31 8.35 14.57 13.73
CA PRO A 31 9.48 15.36 14.22
C PRO A 31 9.74 16.58 13.33
N VAL A 32 10.21 17.70 13.94
CA VAL A 32 10.43 18.98 13.24
C VAL A 32 11.35 18.84 12.02
N ASN A 33 12.33 17.94 12.07
CA ASN A 33 13.22 17.66 10.93
C ASN A 33 12.54 16.85 9.80
N LEU A 34 11.27 16.51 9.95
CA LEU A 34 10.41 15.88 8.95
C LEU A 34 9.17 16.73 8.67
N SER A 35 9.31 18.05 8.79
CA SER A 35 8.22 19.00 8.52
C SER A 35 7.74 19.00 7.07
N GLU A 36 8.57 18.54 6.15
CA GLU A 36 8.29 18.41 4.72
C GLU A 36 8.28 16.93 4.31
N SER A 37 7.72 16.06 5.19
CA SER A 37 7.61 14.63 4.90
C SER A 37 6.75 14.40 3.67
N SER A 38 7.38 13.89 2.61
CA SER A 38 6.76 13.55 1.35
C SER A 38 6.50 12.02 1.26
N GLY A 39 7.12 11.27 0.36
CA GLY A 39 6.84 9.86 0.15
C GLY A 39 6.94 8.96 1.39
N ALA A 40 6.17 7.88 1.40
CA ALA A 40 6.14 6.95 2.53
C ALA A 40 6.04 5.48 2.10
N ILE A 41 6.83 4.61 2.75
CA ILE A 41 6.66 3.15 2.70
C ILE A 41 6.68 2.56 4.11
N PHE A 42 6.06 1.39 4.28
CA PHE A 42 6.14 0.61 5.51
C PHE A 42 6.95 -0.65 5.26
N PHE A 43 8.11 -0.74 5.90
CA PHE A 43 9.02 -1.86 5.75
C PHE A 43 9.70 -2.19 7.09
N ASN A 44 9.89 -3.47 7.38
CA ASN A 44 10.53 -3.96 8.60
C ASN A 44 9.93 -3.37 9.90
N ASN A 45 8.61 -3.26 9.96
CA ASN A 45 7.84 -2.67 11.07
C ASN A 45 8.20 -1.19 11.36
N ARG A 46 8.65 -0.46 10.35
CA ARG A 46 8.95 0.97 10.42
C ARG A 46 8.29 1.72 9.28
N LEU A 47 7.86 2.94 9.56
CA LEU A 47 7.55 3.91 8.53
C LEU A 47 8.87 4.49 8.02
N ILE A 48 9.05 4.52 6.71
CA ILE A 48 10.20 5.13 6.06
C ILE A 48 9.69 6.28 5.23
N THR A 49 10.29 7.45 5.41
CA THR A 49 9.94 8.67 4.68
C THR A 49 11.21 9.48 4.36
N HIS A 50 11.06 10.53 3.58
CA HIS A 50 12.05 11.57 3.30
C HIS A 50 11.39 12.94 3.32
N ASN A 51 12.19 13.99 3.32
CA ASN A 51 11.69 15.34 3.03
C ASN A 51 11.70 15.59 1.52
N ASP A 52 10.84 16.48 1.10
CA ASP A 52 10.67 16.99 -0.24
C ASP A 52 11.93 17.74 -0.76
N SER A 53 11.74 18.53 -1.79
CA SER A 53 12.76 19.19 -2.63
C SER A 53 13.81 19.98 -1.84
N GLY A 54 15.08 19.93 -2.33
CA GLY A 54 16.21 20.62 -1.71
C GLY A 54 16.60 20.08 -0.34
N GLY A 55 15.96 19.00 0.11
CA GLY A 55 16.27 18.30 1.35
C GLY A 55 17.57 17.49 1.27
N GLU A 56 17.90 16.80 2.35
CA GLU A 56 19.05 15.91 2.39
C GLU A 56 18.74 14.61 1.61
N ASN A 57 19.74 14.02 1.00
CA ASN A 57 19.66 12.72 0.31
C ASN A 57 19.53 11.55 1.32
N LYS A 58 18.51 11.62 2.17
CA LYS A 58 18.33 10.73 3.32
C LYS A 58 16.93 10.13 3.38
N LEU A 59 16.86 8.89 3.86
CA LEU A 59 15.63 8.24 4.31
C LEU A 59 15.63 8.15 5.82
N PHE A 60 14.48 8.35 6.44
CA PHE A 60 14.29 8.33 7.89
C PHE A 60 13.34 7.19 8.28
N GLU A 61 13.77 6.33 9.19
CA GLU A 61 12.92 5.31 9.80
C GLU A 61 12.25 5.86 11.05
N LEU A 62 10.93 5.74 11.11
CA LEU A 62 10.14 6.13 12.28
C LEU A 62 9.50 4.91 12.93
N ASP A 63 9.52 4.90 14.24
CA ASP A 63 8.69 4.00 15.03
C ASP A 63 7.24 4.52 15.05
N THR A 64 6.29 3.72 14.54
CA THR A 64 4.89 4.13 14.37
C THR A 64 4.07 4.18 15.66
N LEU A 65 4.66 3.84 16.80
CA LEU A 65 4.04 3.96 18.12
C LEU A 65 4.51 5.22 18.85
N SER A 66 5.81 5.51 18.81
CA SER A 66 6.42 6.65 19.52
C SER A 66 6.59 7.89 18.66
N GLY A 67 6.57 7.77 17.31
CA GLY A 67 6.85 8.86 16.39
C GLY A 67 8.33 9.27 16.31
N LEU A 68 9.23 8.52 16.97
CA LEU A 68 10.66 8.85 17.01
C LEU A 68 11.35 8.32 15.75
N VAL A 69 12.29 9.11 15.22
CA VAL A 69 13.26 8.64 14.21
C VAL A 69 14.20 7.66 14.88
N THR A 70 14.22 6.43 14.42
CA THR A 70 15.05 5.34 14.97
C THR A 70 16.32 5.12 14.18
N ARG A 71 16.34 5.50 12.90
CA ARG A 71 17.47 5.33 12.00
C ARG A 71 17.41 6.32 10.85
N THR A 72 18.58 6.70 10.31
CA THR A 72 18.72 7.56 9.14
C THR A 72 19.66 6.91 8.15
N ILE A 73 19.26 6.81 6.87
CA ILE A 73 20.02 6.22 5.78
C ILE A 73 20.39 7.30 4.78
N THR A 74 21.67 7.42 4.49
CA THR A 74 22.19 8.36 3.47
C THR A 74 22.41 7.63 2.15
N ILE A 75 21.87 8.18 1.06
CA ILE A 75 22.09 7.69 -0.30
C ILE A 75 23.24 8.45 -0.92
N SER A 76 24.47 7.96 -0.77
CA SER A 76 25.71 8.73 -0.96
C SER A 76 25.96 9.24 -2.38
N ASN A 77 25.37 8.62 -3.39
CA ASN A 77 25.49 9.00 -4.80
C ASN A 77 24.19 9.60 -5.40
N ALA A 78 23.23 9.94 -4.56
CA ALA A 78 22.00 10.62 -4.95
C ALA A 78 22.06 12.10 -4.54
N ILE A 79 21.29 12.90 -5.26
CA ILE A 79 21.01 14.31 -4.93
C ILE A 79 19.50 14.42 -4.82
N ASN A 80 18.99 14.99 -3.74
CA ASN A 80 17.59 15.35 -3.68
C ASN A 80 17.41 16.67 -4.45
N ILE A 81 16.96 16.56 -5.71
CA ILE A 81 16.59 17.72 -6.51
C ILE A 81 15.13 18.04 -6.23
N ASP A 82 14.27 16.99 -6.34
CA ASP A 82 12.83 17.08 -6.18
C ASP A 82 12.28 15.67 -5.91
N TRP A 83 12.60 15.15 -4.70
CA TRP A 83 12.14 13.83 -4.29
C TRP A 83 10.70 13.91 -3.81
N GLU A 84 9.83 13.12 -4.43
CA GLU A 84 8.39 13.22 -4.21
C GLU A 84 7.83 12.00 -3.47
N ASP A 85 8.05 10.79 -3.95
CA ASP A 85 7.43 9.61 -3.35
C ASP A 85 8.35 8.39 -3.31
N LEU A 86 7.96 7.42 -2.48
CA LEU A 86 8.63 6.14 -2.28
C LEU A 86 7.75 4.98 -2.72
N ALA A 87 8.35 4.03 -3.41
CA ALA A 87 7.74 2.74 -3.67
C ALA A 87 8.64 1.59 -3.22
N GLN A 88 8.08 0.40 -3.07
CA GLN A 88 8.84 -0.80 -2.72
C GLN A 88 8.27 -2.06 -3.35
N ASP A 89 9.15 -3.03 -3.57
CA ASP A 89 8.78 -4.43 -3.82
C ASP A 89 9.52 -5.35 -2.82
N ASP A 90 9.51 -6.64 -3.06
CA ASP A 90 10.13 -7.61 -2.15
C ASP A 90 11.63 -7.38 -1.94
N THR A 91 12.33 -6.83 -2.94
CA THR A 91 13.80 -6.73 -2.98
C THR A 91 14.35 -5.32 -2.94
N SER A 92 13.56 -4.32 -3.30
CA SER A 92 14.03 -2.96 -3.59
C SER A 92 13.13 -1.89 -3.00
N ILE A 93 13.73 -0.73 -2.73
CA ILE A 93 13.06 0.53 -2.46
C ILE A 93 13.37 1.46 -3.64
N TYR A 94 12.38 2.21 -4.07
CA TYR A 94 12.44 3.17 -5.17
C TYR A 94 12.16 4.56 -4.62
N ILE A 95 13.00 5.54 -5.00
CA ILE A 95 12.88 6.94 -4.58
C ILE A 95 12.66 7.75 -5.86
N GLY A 96 11.54 8.42 -5.98
CA GLY A 96 11.20 9.24 -7.14
C GLY A 96 11.80 10.63 -7.06
N ASP A 97 12.86 10.92 -7.84
CA ASP A 97 13.35 12.28 -8.09
C ASP A 97 12.65 12.78 -9.37
N ILE A 98 11.36 13.11 -9.22
CA ILE A 98 10.38 13.18 -10.30
C ILE A 98 9.56 14.47 -10.32
N GLY A 99 9.67 15.32 -9.30
CA GLY A 99 9.01 16.62 -9.27
C GLY A 99 9.51 17.55 -10.38
N ASN A 100 8.63 18.38 -10.89
CA ASN A 100 8.90 19.28 -12.01
C ASN A 100 8.04 20.56 -11.94
N ASN A 101 7.64 20.98 -10.73
CA ASN A 101 6.70 22.07 -10.50
C ASN A 101 7.32 23.48 -10.60
N VAL A 102 8.64 23.62 -10.44
CA VAL A 102 9.30 24.95 -10.39
C VAL A 102 9.32 25.65 -11.74
N ASN A 103 9.77 24.95 -12.79
CA ASN A 103 9.88 25.50 -14.15
C ASN A 103 9.21 24.62 -15.22
N GLY A 104 8.69 23.44 -14.86
CA GLY A 104 8.02 22.52 -15.77
C GLY A 104 8.90 21.95 -16.89
N ASN A 105 10.23 22.05 -16.79
CA ASN A 105 11.14 21.76 -17.91
C ASN A 105 12.34 20.87 -17.55
N ARG A 106 12.23 20.08 -16.48
CA ARG A 106 13.28 19.14 -16.10
C ARG A 106 13.50 18.06 -17.18
N THR A 107 14.77 17.78 -17.46
CA THR A 107 15.22 16.76 -18.41
C THR A 107 16.05 15.65 -17.74
N ASP A 108 16.14 15.68 -16.42
CA ASP A 108 16.97 14.82 -15.62
C ASP A 108 16.16 13.95 -14.63
N LEU A 109 14.86 13.75 -14.95
CA LEU A 109 13.93 12.94 -14.14
C LEU A 109 14.43 11.50 -14.00
N LYS A 110 14.35 10.99 -12.79
CA LYS A 110 14.87 9.66 -12.49
C LYS A 110 14.24 9.05 -11.25
N ILE A 111 14.41 7.75 -11.13
CA ILE A 111 14.09 6.98 -9.95
C ILE A 111 15.40 6.37 -9.44
N TYR A 112 15.72 6.59 -8.17
CA TYR A 112 16.79 5.90 -7.49
C TYR A 112 16.27 4.57 -6.96
N LYS A 113 17.00 3.49 -7.26
CA LYS A 113 16.69 2.13 -6.81
C LYS A 113 17.76 1.66 -5.85
N ILE A 114 17.38 1.27 -4.65
CA ILE A 114 18.25 0.70 -3.63
C ILE A 114 17.79 -0.71 -3.26
N SER A 115 18.74 -1.61 -2.95
CA SER A 115 18.36 -2.93 -2.49
C SER A 115 17.97 -2.91 -1.01
N LYS A 116 16.95 -3.69 -0.64
CA LYS A 116 16.56 -3.85 0.76
C LYS A 116 17.65 -4.50 1.62
N SER A 117 18.51 -5.34 1.02
CA SER A 117 19.65 -5.93 1.71
C SER A 117 20.70 -4.88 2.09
N ASP A 118 21.02 -3.95 1.19
CA ASP A 118 21.96 -2.85 1.50
C ASP A 118 21.34 -1.89 2.52
N TYR A 119 20.06 -1.56 2.34
CA TYR A 119 19.29 -0.74 3.26
C TYR A 119 19.33 -1.29 4.70
N LEU A 120 19.19 -2.61 4.88
CA LEU A 120 19.24 -3.23 6.21
C LEU A 120 20.65 -3.31 6.81
N SER A 121 21.69 -3.36 5.97
CA SER A 121 23.06 -3.63 6.41
C SER A 121 23.90 -2.39 6.69
N SER A 122 23.52 -1.20 6.19
CA SER A 122 24.33 0.02 6.30
C SER A 122 23.47 1.28 6.41
N GLU A 123 24.02 2.32 7.04
CA GLU A 123 23.41 3.66 7.10
C GLU A 123 23.90 4.59 5.97
N THR A 124 24.84 4.13 5.15
CA THR A 124 25.29 4.83 3.95
C THR A 124 25.36 3.85 2.81
N ILE A 125 24.55 4.07 1.79
CA ILE A 125 24.38 3.15 0.66
C ILE A 125 24.40 3.90 -0.67
N ASN A 126 24.58 3.17 -1.76
CA ASN A 126 24.50 3.69 -3.12
C ASN A 126 23.20 3.24 -3.79
N ALA A 127 22.62 4.12 -4.59
CA ALA A 127 21.51 3.80 -5.46
C ALA A 127 21.95 3.49 -6.87
N GLN A 128 21.16 2.70 -7.56
CA GLN A 128 21.13 2.57 -9.01
C GLN A 128 20.08 3.54 -9.59
N THR A 129 20.19 3.87 -10.88
CA THR A 129 19.32 4.90 -11.48
C THR A 129 18.52 4.34 -12.65
N ILE A 130 17.24 4.68 -12.68
CA ILE A 130 16.31 4.50 -13.80
C ILE A 130 15.96 5.90 -14.27
N ALA A 131 16.46 6.34 -15.43
CA ALA A 131 16.19 7.66 -15.98
C ALA A 131 15.00 7.60 -16.95
N PHE A 132 14.25 8.69 -17.05
CA PHE A 132 13.14 8.75 -17.98
C PHE A 132 12.81 10.14 -18.47
N SER A 133 11.98 10.20 -19.51
CA SER A 133 11.30 11.40 -20.02
C SER A 133 9.89 11.03 -20.47
N TYR A 134 9.00 11.99 -20.50
CA TYR A 134 7.64 11.80 -21.00
C TYR A 134 7.61 11.94 -22.53
N SER A 135 6.91 11.01 -23.21
CA SER A 135 6.78 11.03 -24.68
C SER A 135 5.90 12.17 -25.20
N ASP A 136 5.02 12.64 -24.36
CA ASP A 136 4.03 13.71 -24.63
C ASP A 136 4.52 15.11 -24.19
N GLN A 137 5.61 15.21 -23.43
CA GLN A 137 6.26 16.49 -23.15
C GLN A 137 7.18 16.89 -24.31
N THR A 138 6.72 17.78 -25.15
CA THR A 138 7.47 18.23 -26.35
C THR A 138 7.98 19.68 -26.22
N ASP A 139 7.50 20.45 -25.27
CA ASP A 139 7.94 21.81 -24.98
C ASP A 139 8.65 21.85 -23.60
N PHE A 140 9.89 22.31 -23.60
CA PHE A 140 10.73 22.50 -22.43
C PHE A 140 11.04 23.97 -22.17
N THR A 141 10.22 24.87 -22.67
CA THR A 141 10.31 26.30 -22.29
C THR A 141 9.92 26.45 -20.82
N THR A 142 10.60 27.37 -20.14
CA THR A 142 10.35 27.63 -18.72
C THR A 142 8.91 28.06 -18.49
N ALA A 143 8.16 27.31 -17.71
CA ALA A 143 6.83 27.70 -17.22
C ALA A 143 6.94 28.51 -15.92
N THR A 144 5.87 29.14 -15.52
CA THR A 144 5.73 29.64 -14.14
C THR A 144 5.59 28.49 -13.16
N ALA A 145 5.99 28.68 -11.92
CA ALA A 145 5.85 27.65 -10.90
C ALA A 145 4.39 27.18 -10.79
N ASN A 146 4.22 25.88 -10.58
CA ASN A 146 2.92 25.22 -10.46
C ASN A 146 2.01 25.41 -11.70
N ASN A 147 2.62 25.35 -12.88
CA ASN A 147 1.92 25.51 -14.18
C ASN A 147 2.46 24.50 -15.19
N THR A 148 2.35 23.23 -14.89
CA THR A 148 2.80 22.10 -15.74
C THR A 148 1.86 20.91 -15.59
N GLU A 149 1.80 20.06 -16.62
CA GLU A 149 1.10 18.77 -16.60
C GLU A 149 2.05 17.61 -16.26
N TRP A 150 3.36 17.85 -16.35
CA TRP A 150 4.41 16.84 -16.20
C TRP A 150 5.19 16.97 -14.89
N ASP A 151 4.47 17.23 -13.82
CA ASP A 151 4.93 17.14 -12.45
C ASP A 151 4.40 15.83 -11.87
N SER A 152 5.26 14.88 -11.56
CA SER A 152 4.84 13.62 -10.93
C SER A 152 5.20 13.62 -9.47
N GLU A 153 4.22 13.28 -8.64
CA GLU A 153 4.40 13.28 -7.19
C GLU A 153 3.99 11.95 -6.52
N ALA A 154 3.61 10.96 -7.30
CA ALA A 154 3.30 9.64 -6.76
C ALA A 154 3.94 8.54 -7.61
N ILE A 155 4.47 7.52 -6.93
CA ILE A 155 5.06 6.33 -7.55
C ILE A 155 4.61 5.06 -6.82
N VAL A 156 4.17 4.06 -7.54
CA VAL A 156 3.80 2.77 -6.94
C VAL A 156 4.54 1.61 -7.60
N SER A 157 4.86 0.60 -6.82
CA SER A 157 5.31 -0.69 -7.33
C SER A 157 4.10 -1.51 -7.72
N PHE A 158 3.88 -1.69 -9.04
CA PHE A 158 2.63 -2.25 -9.55
C PHE A 158 2.70 -3.76 -9.73
N ASP A 159 3.65 -4.23 -10.51
CA ASP A 159 3.88 -5.65 -10.77
C ASP A 159 5.36 -6.03 -10.60
N ALA A 160 5.73 -7.26 -10.94
CA ALA A 160 7.10 -7.73 -10.82
C ALA A 160 8.11 -6.93 -11.68
N GLY A 161 7.67 -6.34 -12.79
CA GLY A 161 8.53 -5.66 -13.76
C GLY A 161 8.38 -4.16 -13.83
N ASN A 162 7.31 -3.59 -13.27
CA ASN A 162 6.92 -2.20 -13.54
C ASN A 162 6.58 -1.41 -12.29
N LEU A 163 6.88 -0.12 -12.35
CA LEU A 163 6.34 0.93 -11.50
C LEU A 163 5.30 1.72 -12.30
N ILE A 164 4.41 2.42 -11.61
CA ILE A 164 3.52 3.42 -12.20
C ILE A 164 3.78 4.75 -11.50
N LEU A 165 3.96 5.82 -12.29
CA LEU A 165 4.02 7.20 -11.85
C LEU A 165 2.67 7.86 -12.09
N PHE A 166 2.30 8.82 -11.23
CA PHE A 166 1.07 9.61 -11.35
C PHE A 166 1.42 11.09 -11.35
N SER A 167 0.88 11.82 -12.33
CA SER A 167 1.13 13.26 -12.42
C SER A 167 0.29 14.04 -11.42
N LYS A 168 0.88 15.10 -10.87
CA LYS A 168 0.21 16.22 -10.19
C LYS A 168 -0.02 17.31 -11.22
N ASN A 169 -1.13 17.19 -11.97
CA ASN A 169 -1.42 18.13 -13.05
C ASN A 169 -1.95 19.45 -12.47
N TRP A 170 -1.10 20.46 -12.50
CA TRP A 170 -1.40 21.79 -11.99
C TRP A 170 -2.37 22.58 -12.87
N ILE A 171 -2.60 22.16 -14.12
CA ILE A 171 -3.41 22.88 -15.10
C ILE A 171 -4.89 22.65 -14.85
N ASP A 172 -5.31 21.40 -14.65
CA ASP A 172 -6.72 21.04 -14.60
C ASP A 172 -7.13 20.11 -13.46
N GLY A 173 -6.16 19.69 -12.62
CA GLY A 173 -6.42 18.80 -11.49
C GLY A 173 -6.81 17.38 -11.91
N THR A 174 -6.35 16.92 -13.07
CA THR A 174 -6.38 15.51 -13.47
C THR A 174 -5.09 14.80 -13.03
N THR A 175 -5.08 13.47 -13.02
CA THR A 175 -3.84 12.70 -12.93
C THR A 175 -3.74 11.72 -14.07
N ILE A 176 -2.56 11.65 -14.65
CA ILE A 176 -2.19 10.74 -15.74
C ILE A 176 -1.22 9.70 -15.16
N ALA A 177 -1.44 8.44 -15.51
CA ALA A 177 -0.57 7.35 -15.10
C ALA A 177 0.43 7.02 -16.21
N TYR A 178 1.70 6.73 -15.83
CA TYR A 178 2.77 6.36 -16.74
C TYR A 178 3.45 5.09 -16.24
N LEU A 179 3.57 4.08 -17.10
CA LEU A 179 4.25 2.83 -16.78
C LEU A 179 5.76 2.97 -17.06
N ILE A 180 6.59 2.56 -16.08
CA ILE A 180 8.04 2.55 -16.22
C ILE A 180 8.64 1.22 -15.75
N PRO A 181 9.58 0.59 -16.51
CA PRO A 181 10.23 -0.64 -16.07
C PRO A 181 11.09 -0.45 -14.81
N LYS A 182 11.10 -1.46 -13.93
CA LYS A 182 11.98 -1.52 -12.74
C LYS A 182 13.45 -1.85 -13.08
N THR A 183 13.75 -2.15 -14.34
CA THR A 183 15.10 -2.44 -14.81
C THR A 183 15.87 -1.16 -15.05
N LEU A 184 17.19 -1.20 -14.81
CA LEU A 184 18.06 -0.05 -15.05
C LEU A 184 18.07 0.34 -16.53
N GLY A 185 18.04 1.63 -16.80
CA GLY A 185 18.05 2.14 -18.17
C GLY A 185 17.57 3.59 -18.27
N THR A 186 17.39 4.02 -19.52
CA THR A 186 16.77 5.31 -19.85
C THR A 186 15.55 5.04 -20.72
N TYR A 187 14.40 5.57 -20.34
CA TYR A 187 13.11 5.26 -20.94
C TYR A 187 12.41 6.52 -21.42
N VAL A 188 11.65 6.39 -22.50
CA VAL A 188 10.63 7.37 -22.90
C VAL A 188 9.29 6.73 -22.55
N ILE A 189 8.60 7.28 -21.58
CA ILE A 189 7.34 6.71 -21.06
C ILE A 189 6.14 7.45 -21.66
N SER A 190 5.08 6.70 -21.95
CA SER A 190 3.86 7.24 -22.55
C SER A 190 2.70 7.20 -21.57
N PRO A 191 1.75 8.17 -21.69
CA PRO A 191 0.56 8.19 -20.85
C PRO A 191 -0.27 6.92 -21.07
N MET A 192 -0.90 6.43 -20.00
CA MET A 192 -1.88 5.35 -20.07
C MET A 192 -3.19 5.86 -20.69
N PRO A 193 -4.03 4.93 -21.25
CA PRO A 193 -5.23 5.32 -21.98
C PRO A 193 -6.26 6.10 -21.17
N THR A 194 -6.40 5.76 -19.87
CA THR A 194 -7.41 6.34 -19.00
C THR A 194 -6.79 7.30 -18.01
N THR A 195 -7.34 8.51 -17.93
CA THR A 195 -6.97 9.53 -16.93
C THR A 195 -8.01 9.59 -15.82
N LEU A 196 -7.62 10.07 -14.63
CA LEU A 196 -8.52 10.30 -13.52
C LEU A 196 -8.71 11.80 -13.30
N ASN A 197 -9.97 12.26 -13.32
CA ASN A 197 -10.28 13.58 -12.80
C ASN A 197 -10.26 13.49 -11.27
N SER A 198 -9.11 13.85 -10.69
CA SER A 198 -8.89 13.72 -9.25
C SER A 198 -9.60 14.80 -8.43
N GLY A 199 -10.05 15.88 -9.04
CA GLY A 199 -10.69 16.99 -8.33
C GLY A 199 -9.74 17.76 -7.40
N GLY A 200 -8.44 17.61 -7.61
CA GLY A 200 -7.36 18.21 -6.84
C GLY A 200 -6.01 17.64 -7.27
N LEU A 201 -5.00 17.91 -6.49
CA LEU A 201 -3.61 17.57 -6.74
C LEU A 201 -3.27 16.22 -6.09
N ILE A 202 -2.86 15.23 -6.87
CA ILE A 202 -2.34 13.95 -6.37
C ILE A 202 -0.89 14.17 -5.94
N SER A 203 -0.57 13.74 -4.72
CA SER A 203 0.72 13.94 -4.09
C SER A 203 1.41 12.64 -3.63
N GLY A 204 0.69 11.53 -3.53
CA GLY A 204 1.29 10.25 -3.15
C GLY A 204 0.44 9.05 -3.52
N GLY A 205 1.06 7.88 -3.55
CA GLY A 205 0.38 6.66 -3.97
C GLY A 205 0.90 5.38 -3.32
N THR A 206 0.02 4.39 -3.20
CA THR A 206 0.39 3.03 -2.82
C THR A 206 -0.48 2.01 -3.53
N TYR A 207 0.14 1.00 -4.12
CA TYR A 207 -0.55 -0.19 -4.60
C TYR A 207 -0.40 -1.30 -3.58
N ASN A 208 -1.53 -1.80 -3.08
CA ASN A 208 -1.53 -2.90 -2.13
C ASN A 208 -1.67 -4.24 -2.88
N PRO A 209 -0.59 -5.02 -3.02
CA PRO A 209 -0.63 -6.27 -3.76
C PRO A 209 -1.45 -7.37 -3.07
N LEU A 210 -1.75 -7.22 -1.77
CA LEU A 210 -2.56 -8.19 -1.03
C LEU A 210 -4.04 -8.11 -1.40
N THR A 211 -4.48 -6.96 -1.93
CA THR A 211 -5.87 -6.69 -2.26
C THR A 211 -6.07 -6.25 -3.71
N GLU A 212 -4.97 -6.08 -4.45
CA GLU A 212 -4.94 -5.56 -5.83
C GLU A 212 -5.65 -4.20 -5.96
N LYS A 213 -5.39 -3.29 -5.01
CA LYS A 213 -6.01 -1.97 -4.97
C LYS A 213 -4.97 -0.87 -4.95
N LEU A 214 -5.25 0.16 -5.75
CA LEU A 214 -4.50 1.40 -5.73
C LEU A 214 -5.17 2.39 -4.79
N PHE A 215 -4.38 3.06 -3.97
CA PHE A 215 -4.77 4.24 -3.21
C PHE A 215 -3.88 5.41 -3.60
N LEU A 216 -4.49 6.56 -3.87
CA LEU A 216 -3.80 7.82 -4.09
C LEU A 216 -4.30 8.82 -3.05
N VAL A 217 -3.40 9.63 -2.53
CA VAL A 217 -3.72 10.76 -1.67
C VAL A 217 -3.46 12.07 -2.38
N GLY A 218 -4.03 13.12 -1.86
CA GLY A 218 -3.85 14.45 -2.36
C GLY A 218 -4.77 15.44 -1.66
N TYR A 219 -4.82 16.64 -2.17
CA TYR A 219 -5.64 17.73 -1.62
C TYR A 219 -6.16 18.64 -2.73
N THR A 220 -7.28 19.28 -2.45
CA THR A 220 -7.85 20.28 -3.36
C THR A 220 -7.07 21.60 -3.26
N ASN A 221 -7.30 22.54 -4.18
CA ASN A 221 -6.74 23.90 -4.11
C ASN A 221 -7.12 24.65 -2.81
N LEU A 222 -8.08 24.13 -2.05
CA LEU A 222 -8.45 24.66 -0.74
C LEU A 222 -7.86 23.80 0.39
N LEU A 223 -6.86 22.99 0.12
CA LEU A 223 -6.19 22.09 1.06
C LEU A 223 -7.13 21.08 1.73
N GLN A 224 -8.26 20.74 1.10
CA GLN A 224 -9.12 19.67 1.59
C GLN A 224 -8.51 18.33 1.20
N PRO A 225 -8.02 17.51 2.16
CA PRO A 225 -7.36 16.24 1.86
C PRO A 225 -8.37 15.18 1.41
N PHE A 226 -7.92 14.29 0.55
CA PHE A 226 -8.73 13.19 0.04
C PHE A 226 -7.90 11.91 -0.20
N ILE A 227 -8.62 10.79 -0.30
CA ILE A 227 -8.10 9.50 -0.76
C ILE A 227 -8.91 9.08 -1.97
N TRP A 228 -8.23 8.70 -3.06
CA TRP A 228 -8.80 7.92 -4.16
C TRP A 228 -8.49 6.46 -3.96
N ARG A 229 -9.45 5.61 -4.26
CA ARG A 229 -9.30 4.16 -4.34
C ARG A 229 -9.70 3.71 -5.74
N SER A 230 -8.81 2.98 -6.43
CA SER A 230 -9.06 2.36 -7.73
C SER A 230 -8.96 0.85 -7.60
N GLU A 231 -9.94 0.14 -8.17
CA GLU A 231 -10.02 -1.32 -8.11
C GLU A 231 -10.73 -1.91 -9.33
N GLY A 232 -10.49 -3.19 -9.62
CA GLY A 232 -11.14 -3.91 -10.73
C GLY A 232 -10.77 -3.37 -12.11
N PHE A 233 -9.58 -2.79 -12.25
CA PHE A 233 -9.06 -2.25 -13.50
C PHE A 233 -8.56 -3.36 -14.43
N ASN A 234 -8.42 -3.04 -15.72
CA ASN A 234 -8.05 -3.99 -16.75
C ASN A 234 -6.54 -3.91 -17.06
N GLY A 235 -5.80 -4.92 -16.64
CA GLY A 235 -4.35 -4.95 -16.83
C GLY A 235 -3.66 -3.72 -16.24
N ASN A 236 -2.86 -3.03 -17.03
CA ASN A 236 -2.11 -1.86 -16.58
C ASN A 236 -2.92 -0.55 -16.61
N ASP A 237 -4.10 -0.53 -17.23
CA ASP A 237 -4.94 0.66 -17.29
C ASP A 237 -5.65 0.89 -15.94
N ILE A 238 -4.89 1.43 -15.00
CA ILE A 238 -5.19 1.47 -13.56
C ILE A 238 -6.47 2.25 -13.23
N PHE A 239 -6.91 3.15 -14.09
CA PHE A 239 -8.13 3.94 -13.89
C PHE A 239 -9.34 3.42 -14.68
N SER A 240 -9.19 2.30 -15.41
CA SER A 240 -10.30 1.69 -16.22
C SER A 240 -11.37 1.00 -15.37
N GLY A 241 -11.12 0.79 -14.09
CA GLY A 241 -12.02 0.14 -13.15
C GLY A 241 -12.91 1.12 -12.38
N SER A 242 -13.28 0.73 -11.17
CA SER A 242 -14.02 1.58 -10.25
C SER A 242 -13.08 2.53 -9.53
N ASN A 243 -13.35 3.84 -9.60
CA ASN A 243 -12.57 4.87 -8.93
C ASN A 243 -13.50 5.60 -7.94
N THR A 244 -13.14 5.61 -6.65
CA THR A 244 -13.95 6.21 -5.59
C THR A 244 -13.13 7.17 -4.75
N GLN A 245 -13.61 8.40 -4.61
CA GLN A 245 -12.99 9.41 -3.75
C GLN A 245 -13.64 9.42 -2.37
N THR A 246 -12.82 9.60 -1.34
CA THR A 246 -13.25 9.85 0.03
C THR A 246 -12.54 11.10 0.54
N LEU A 247 -13.32 12.10 0.95
CA LEU A 247 -12.77 13.31 1.57
C LEU A 247 -12.41 13.02 3.03
N LEU A 248 -11.24 13.48 3.46
CA LEU A 248 -10.78 13.40 4.86
C LEU A 248 -11.18 14.67 5.64
N SER A 249 -12.48 15.04 5.57
CA SER A 249 -12.98 16.32 6.08
C SER A 249 -12.76 16.53 7.59
N SER A 250 -12.54 15.46 8.35
CA SER A 250 -12.26 15.56 9.79
C SER A 250 -10.90 16.19 10.12
N PHE A 251 -9.98 16.26 9.15
CA PHE A 251 -8.65 16.86 9.32
C PHE A 251 -8.61 18.35 8.95
N GLY A 252 -9.68 18.87 8.37
CA GLY A 252 -9.74 20.28 7.96
C GLY A 252 -8.85 20.55 6.74
N PHE A 253 -7.79 21.35 6.91
CA PHE A 253 -6.84 21.69 5.88
C PHE A 253 -5.56 20.90 6.08
N GLU A 254 -5.14 20.13 5.06
CA GLU A 254 -3.94 19.29 5.09
C GLU A 254 -3.29 19.23 3.70
N GLN A 255 -1.96 19.21 3.69
CA GLN A 255 -1.16 18.77 2.56
C GLN A 255 -0.74 17.32 2.84
N THR A 256 -1.60 16.36 2.45
CA THR A 256 -1.26 14.93 2.50
C THR A 256 -0.30 14.62 1.37
N GLU A 257 0.83 13.95 1.69
CA GLU A 257 1.88 13.69 0.70
C GLU A 257 2.13 12.19 0.51
N GLY A 258 2.60 11.45 1.50
CA GLY A 258 2.88 10.04 1.36
C GLY A 258 1.71 9.15 1.81
N ILE A 259 1.56 7.99 1.17
CA ILE A 259 0.65 6.94 1.62
C ILE A 259 1.30 5.58 1.48
N THR A 260 1.11 4.70 2.48
CA THR A 260 1.60 3.32 2.42
C THR A 260 0.63 2.34 3.04
N TYR A 261 0.57 1.13 2.49
CA TYR A 261 -0.10 0.02 3.13
C TYR A 261 0.78 -0.63 4.19
N VAL A 262 0.17 -1.14 5.25
CA VAL A 262 0.81 -1.92 6.31
C VAL A 262 0.49 -3.42 6.14
N ASN A 263 -0.77 -3.70 5.82
CA ASN A 263 -1.29 -5.02 5.48
C ASN A 263 -2.50 -4.86 4.54
N GLU A 264 -3.37 -5.88 4.43
CA GLU A 264 -4.53 -5.87 3.54
C GLU A 264 -5.52 -4.73 3.80
N ASN A 265 -5.63 -4.25 5.05
CA ASN A 265 -6.66 -3.30 5.43
C ASN A 265 -6.19 -2.13 6.29
N ARG A 266 -4.89 -1.98 6.54
CA ARG A 266 -4.33 -0.90 7.35
C ARG A 266 -3.34 -0.06 6.55
N TYR A 267 -3.45 1.26 6.68
CA TYR A 267 -2.68 2.23 5.91
C TYR A 267 -2.20 3.37 6.80
N PHE A 268 -1.08 3.98 6.38
CA PHE A 268 -0.58 5.24 6.92
C PHE A 268 -0.51 6.30 5.84
N ILE A 269 -0.77 7.56 6.23
CA ILE A 269 -0.59 8.75 5.41
C ILE A 269 0.34 9.69 6.17
N THR A 270 1.31 10.29 5.49
CA THR A 270 2.07 11.42 6.00
C THR A 270 1.50 12.71 5.42
N SER A 271 1.56 13.79 6.18
CA SER A 271 1.33 15.14 5.68
C SER A 271 2.54 16.01 6.00
N GLU A 272 2.74 17.06 5.22
CA GLU A 272 3.74 18.09 5.51
C GLU A 272 3.14 19.23 6.34
N SER A 273 4.01 20.04 6.93
CA SER A 273 3.61 21.27 7.58
C SER A 273 3.41 22.36 6.55
N PHE A 274 2.35 23.16 6.71
CA PHE A 274 2.11 24.27 5.80
C PHE A 274 1.72 25.55 6.55
N THR A 275 1.94 26.67 5.88
CA THR A 275 1.40 27.97 6.28
C THR A 275 0.90 28.69 5.05
N GLN A 276 -0.41 28.80 4.92
CA GLN A 276 -1.06 29.50 3.80
C GLN A 276 -2.03 30.56 4.34
N SER A 277 -1.68 31.83 4.18
CA SER A 277 -2.46 32.94 4.71
C SER A 277 -2.63 32.89 6.24
N ILE A 278 -3.85 32.63 6.72
CA ILE A 278 -4.17 32.51 8.16
C ILE A 278 -4.25 31.05 8.61
N PHE A 279 -4.11 30.10 7.70
CA PHE A 279 -4.18 28.66 8.00
C PHE A 279 -2.77 28.09 8.06
N SER A 280 -2.53 27.28 9.07
CA SER A 280 -1.29 26.53 9.22
C SER A 280 -1.57 25.23 9.96
N ASP A 281 -0.86 24.19 9.61
CA ASP A 281 -0.84 22.94 10.37
C ASP A 281 0.56 22.33 10.36
N TYR A 282 0.78 21.34 11.23
CA TYR A 282 2.05 20.65 11.40
C TYR A 282 2.04 19.31 10.63
N ALA A 283 3.22 18.86 10.26
CA ALA A 283 3.40 17.55 9.66
C ALA A 283 2.96 16.43 10.63
N LYS A 284 2.21 15.44 10.15
CA LYS A 284 1.65 14.39 11.00
C LYS A 284 1.57 13.04 10.32
N LEU A 285 1.44 12.00 11.13
CA LEU A 285 1.08 10.66 10.69
C LEU A 285 -0.40 10.41 10.95
N ILE A 286 -1.13 10.05 9.90
CA ILE A 286 -2.53 9.66 9.94
C ILE A 286 -2.61 8.15 9.66
N ALA A 287 -3.44 7.43 10.40
CA ALA A 287 -3.74 6.03 10.14
C ALA A 287 -5.21 5.87 9.76
N PHE A 288 -5.47 4.95 8.84
CA PHE A 288 -6.84 4.53 8.53
C PHE A 288 -6.88 3.03 8.22
N SER A 289 -8.08 2.49 8.20
CA SER A 289 -8.34 1.11 7.81
C SER A 289 -9.36 1.03 6.67
N THR A 290 -9.38 -0.12 6.01
CA THR A 290 -10.44 -0.51 5.07
C THR A 290 -11.10 -1.80 5.57
N ASN A 291 -12.16 -2.25 4.88
CA ASN A 291 -12.77 -3.55 5.12
C ASN A 291 -12.26 -4.61 4.11
N ASP A 292 -11.11 -4.36 3.50
CA ASP A 292 -10.53 -5.28 2.54
C ASP A 292 -10.01 -6.54 3.22
N ILE A 293 -10.09 -7.63 2.50
CA ILE A 293 -9.51 -8.92 2.87
C ILE A 293 -8.42 -9.26 1.86
N SER A 294 -7.39 -9.96 2.30
CA SER A 294 -6.34 -10.44 1.41
C SER A 294 -6.92 -11.38 0.35
N LEU A 295 -6.55 -11.15 -0.92
CA LEU A 295 -6.81 -12.07 -2.02
C LEU A 295 -5.81 -13.23 -2.03
N ASP A 296 -4.69 -13.04 -1.35
CA ASP A 296 -3.67 -14.06 -1.20
C ASP A 296 -4.07 -15.02 -0.05
N ILE A 297 -4.14 -16.31 -0.34
CA ILE A 297 -4.18 -17.34 0.70
C ILE A 297 -2.74 -17.46 1.23
N ARG A 298 -2.26 -16.41 1.91
CA ARG A 298 -1.05 -16.56 2.71
C ARG A 298 -1.43 -17.47 3.86
N GLU A 299 -0.81 -18.65 3.92
CA GLU A 299 -0.56 -19.22 5.23
C GLU A 299 0.13 -18.10 6.02
N GLU A 300 -0.56 -17.45 6.97
CA GLU A 300 0.12 -16.66 7.98
C GLU A 300 1.12 -17.62 8.63
N VAL A 301 2.36 -17.49 8.22
CA VAL A 301 3.47 -18.00 9.02
C VAL A 301 3.62 -16.99 10.16
N GLU A 302 2.63 -16.99 11.09
CA GLU A 302 3.00 -16.74 12.47
C GLU A 302 4.08 -17.78 12.74
N VAL A 303 5.31 -17.32 12.94
CA VAL A 303 6.36 -18.13 13.53
C VAL A 303 6.03 -18.27 15.03
N ASP A 304 4.82 -18.74 15.31
CA ASP A 304 4.55 -19.44 16.53
C ASP A 304 5.30 -20.77 16.36
N ASN A 305 6.24 -21.05 17.23
CA ASN A 305 6.91 -22.36 17.33
C ASN A 305 5.90 -23.47 17.68
N ILE A 306 4.69 -23.43 17.08
CA ILE A 306 3.61 -24.38 17.31
C ILE A 306 4.00 -25.68 16.62
N LEU A 307 4.17 -26.70 17.40
CA LEU A 307 4.47 -28.02 16.90
C LEU A 307 3.17 -28.81 16.71
N TRP A 308 3.00 -29.36 15.51
CA TRP A 308 1.88 -30.18 15.08
C TRP A 308 2.43 -31.52 14.64
N TYR A 309 2.21 -32.54 15.41
CA TYR A 309 2.76 -33.84 15.07
C TYR A 309 1.93 -35.02 15.61
N PRO A 310 2.07 -36.21 15.00
CA PRO A 310 2.71 -36.39 13.69
C PRO A 310 1.81 -35.91 12.55
N ASN A 311 2.41 -35.54 11.43
CA ASN A 311 1.72 -35.31 10.16
C ASN A 311 2.53 -35.98 9.03
N PRO A 312 2.09 -37.10 8.46
CA PRO A 312 0.76 -37.76 8.64
C PRO A 312 0.50 -38.30 10.04
N VAL A 313 -0.78 -38.19 10.46
CA VAL A 313 -1.26 -38.69 11.77
C VAL A 313 -1.86 -40.10 11.64
N ASN A 314 -1.54 -40.98 12.60
CA ASN A 314 -2.18 -42.30 12.73
C ASN A 314 -3.33 -42.23 13.74
N ASP A 315 -3.05 -42.05 15.02
CA ASP A 315 -4.06 -42.10 16.06
C ASP A 315 -4.29 -40.74 16.74
N PHE A 316 -3.23 -40.07 17.17
CA PHE A 316 -3.33 -38.80 17.89
C PHE A 316 -2.57 -37.70 17.20
N LEU A 317 -3.23 -36.52 17.02
CA LEU A 317 -2.63 -35.28 16.64
C LEU A 317 -2.31 -34.46 17.90
N HIS A 318 -1.03 -34.15 18.10
CA HIS A 318 -0.56 -33.31 19.19
C HIS A 318 -0.30 -31.86 18.69
N ILE A 319 -0.65 -30.90 19.53
CA ILE A 319 -0.48 -29.48 19.29
C ILE A 319 0.24 -28.93 20.51
N GLU A 320 1.46 -28.41 20.32
CA GLU A 320 2.30 -27.90 21.41
C GLU A 320 2.68 -26.44 21.18
N ASN A 321 3.17 -25.78 22.24
CA ASN A 321 3.60 -24.40 22.29
C ASN A 321 2.49 -23.37 22.05
N ILE A 322 1.23 -23.73 22.33
CA ILE A 322 0.10 -22.82 22.23
C ILE A 322 -0.95 -23.11 23.32
N ILE A 323 -1.61 -22.07 23.81
CA ILE A 323 -2.80 -22.18 24.66
C ILE A 323 -4.02 -22.26 23.75
N VAL A 324 -4.59 -23.47 23.67
CA VAL A 324 -5.76 -23.76 22.83
C VAL A 324 -7.03 -23.38 23.57
N ASP A 325 -7.88 -22.54 22.95
CA ASP A 325 -9.26 -22.32 23.41
C ASP A 325 -10.22 -23.36 22.82
N SER A 326 -10.08 -23.65 21.53
CA SER A 326 -10.75 -24.79 20.89
C SER A 326 -10.00 -25.30 19.65
N VAL A 327 -10.16 -26.60 19.36
CA VAL A 327 -9.72 -27.23 18.11
C VAL A 327 -10.95 -27.71 17.36
N GLU A 328 -11.02 -27.39 16.08
CA GLU A 328 -12.05 -27.86 15.17
C GLU A 328 -11.42 -28.62 14.02
N ILE A 329 -12.02 -29.72 13.57
CA ILE A 329 -11.55 -30.49 12.41
C ILE A 329 -12.67 -30.59 11.38
N TYR A 330 -12.31 -30.33 10.14
CA TYR A 330 -13.20 -30.36 8.97
C TYR A 330 -12.66 -31.33 7.92
N ASP A 331 -13.55 -31.93 7.17
CA ASP A 331 -13.19 -32.65 5.94
C ASP A 331 -12.97 -31.66 4.76
N THR A 332 -12.57 -32.20 3.61
CA THR A 332 -12.35 -31.42 2.37
C THR A 332 -13.62 -30.81 1.78
N LYS A 333 -14.80 -31.18 2.28
CA LYS A 333 -16.09 -30.57 1.92
C LYS A 333 -16.54 -29.50 2.93
N LEU A 334 -15.66 -29.12 3.85
CA LEU A 334 -15.90 -28.19 4.95
C LEU A 334 -16.98 -28.64 5.93
N MET A 335 -17.23 -29.95 6.04
CA MET A 335 -18.09 -30.49 7.09
C MET A 335 -17.28 -30.62 8.38
N LYS A 336 -17.80 -30.01 9.46
CA LYS A 336 -17.18 -30.11 10.78
C LYS A 336 -17.34 -31.53 11.35
N LEU A 337 -16.24 -32.16 11.69
CA LEU A 337 -16.20 -33.54 12.21
C LEU A 337 -15.85 -33.59 13.69
N TYR A 338 -15.16 -32.56 14.22
CA TYR A 338 -14.72 -32.52 15.60
C TYR A 338 -14.70 -31.09 16.13
N THR A 339 -14.98 -30.96 17.42
CA THR A 339 -14.74 -29.74 18.20
C THR A 339 -14.33 -30.16 19.62
N GLY A 340 -13.23 -29.61 20.15
CA GLY A 340 -12.73 -29.90 21.49
C GLY A 340 -11.80 -28.79 21.99
N LYS A 341 -11.37 -28.92 23.27
CA LYS A 341 -10.43 -27.97 23.89
C LYS A 341 -9.07 -28.64 24.22
N SER A 342 -8.88 -29.85 23.79
CA SER A 342 -7.64 -30.60 24.05
C SER A 342 -6.60 -30.28 23.01
N SER A 343 -5.36 -30.10 23.44
CA SER A 343 -4.17 -30.01 22.57
C SER A 343 -3.72 -31.38 22.05
N SER A 344 -4.39 -32.46 22.43
CA SER A 344 -4.22 -33.80 21.88
C SER A 344 -5.57 -34.31 21.39
N VAL A 345 -5.69 -34.50 20.08
CA VAL A 345 -6.93 -34.92 19.43
C VAL A 345 -6.83 -36.36 18.96
N ASP A 346 -7.77 -37.19 19.39
CA ASP A 346 -7.90 -38.56 18.90
C ASP A 346 -8.50 -38.57 17.50
N MET A 347 -7.72 -39.02 16.55
CA MET A 347 -8.08 -39.14 15.14
C MET A 347 -8.24 -40.63 14.71
N SER A 348 -8.19 -41.59 15.63
CA SER A 348 -8.24 -43.03 15.32
C SER A 348 -9.51 -43.44 14.57
N SER A 349 -10.63 -42.74 14.82
CA SER A 349 -11.91 -42.99 14.14
C SER A 349 -12.05 -42.25 12.78
N PHE A 350 -11.10 -41.42 12.43
CA PHE A 350 -11.14 -40.67 11.18
C PHE A 350 -10.64 -41.54 10.02
N LYS A 351 -11.29 -41.41 8.87
CA LYS A 351 -10.88 -42.13 7.66
C LYS A 351 -9.56 -41.55 7.14
N GLN A 352 -8.82 -42.38 6.40
CA GLN A 352 -7.64 -41.92 5.67
C GLN A 352 -8.03 -40.76 4.73
N GLY A 353 -7.27 -39.68 4.77
CA GLY A 353 -7.57 -38.51 3.96
C GLY A 353 -6.91 -37.20 4.44
N ILE A 354 -7.34 -36.12 3.83
CA ILE A 354 -6.90 -34.76 4.16
C ILE A 354 -7.97 -34.09 5.00
N TYR A 355 -7.52 -33.40 6.05
CA TYR A 355 -8.37 -32.68 6.99
C TYR A 355 -7.83 -31.25 7.19
N ILE A 356 -8.76 -30.34 7.46
CA ILE A 356 -8.45 -28.95 7.84
C ILE A 356 -8.68 -28.87 9.35
N VAL A 357 -7.62 -28.47 10.07
CA VAL A 357 -7.65 -28.26 11.52
C VAL A 357 -7.58 -26.78 11.79
N ILE A 358 -8.54 -26.26 12.56
CA ILE A 358 -8.62 -24.88 12.99
C ILE A 358 -8.40 -24.85 14.51
N ILE A 359 -7.41 -24.07 14.95
CA ILE A 359 -7.20 -23.78 16.37
C ILE A 359 -7.62 -22.36 16.66
N ASN A 360 -8.57 -22.23 17.57
CA ASN A 360 -8.95 -20.94 18.13
C ASN A 360 -8.10 -20.64 19.36
N LYS A 361 -7.52 -19.45 19.41
CA LYS A 361 -6.76 -18.88 20.53
C LYS A 361 -7.70 -17.99 21.37
N LYS A 362 -7.35 -17.74 22.64
CA LYS A 362 -8.09 -16.77 23.48
C LYS A 362 -8.01 -15.34 22.93
N GLU A 363 -6.89 -15.01 22.29
CA GLU A 363 -6.62 -13.70 21.68
C GLU A 363 -5.94 -13.93 20.32
N GLY A 364 -6.25 -13.10 19.32
CA GLY A 364 -5.73 -13.20 17.97
C GLY A 364 -6.57 -14.05 17.02
N PHE A 365 -6.06 -14.27 15.81
CA PHE A 365 -6.76 -15.03 14.76
C PHE A 365 -6.61 -16.54 14.94
N PRO A 366 -7.59 -17.33 14.46
CA PRO A 366 -7.49 -18.78 14.45
C PRO A 366 -6.35 -19.24 13.53
N ILE A 367 -5.69 -20.33 13.91
CA ILE A 367 -4.63 -20.93 13.08
C ILE A 367 -5.22 -22.11 12.32
N ILE A 368 -4.96 -22.15 11.02
CA ILE A 368 -5.50 -23.17 10.11
C ILE A 368 -4.36 -24.00 9.55
N LYS A 369 -4.45 -25.31 9.66
CA LYS A 369 -3.46 -26.27 9.12
C LYS A 369 -4.12 -27.43 8.40
N LYS A 370 -3.43 -27.90 7.36
CA LYS A 370 -3.76 -29.14 6.66
C LYS A 370 -3.06 -30.31 7.34
N ILE A 371 -3.82 -31.33 7.72
CA ILE A 371 -3.34 -32.59 8.31
C ILE A 371 -3.66 -33.75 7.38
N ILE A 372 -2.75 -34.68 7.27
CA ILE A 372 -2.91 -35.92 6.52
C ILE A 372 -3.15 -37.04 7.54
N LYS A 373 -4.25 -37.76 7.42
CA LYS A 373 -4.56 -38.99 8.19
C LYS A 373 -4.20 -40.22 7.35
N ASN A 374 -3.36 -41.10 7.91
CA ASN A 374 -3.06 -42.39 7.33
C ASN A 374 -4.15 -43.42 7.62
#